data_9539b93baee3961257d64180e7bca519
#
_entry.id   9539b93baee3961257d64180e7bca519
#
_cell.length_a   1.000
_cell.length_b   1.000
_cell.length_c   1.000
_cell.angle_alpha   90.00
_cell.angle_beta   90.00
_cell.angle_gamma   90.00
#
_symmetry.space_group_name_H-M   'P 1'
#
loop_
_entity.id
_entity.type
_entity.pdbx_description
1 polymer ?
#
loop_
_entity_poly.entity_id
_entity_poly.type
_entity_poly.pdbx_seq_one_letter_code
_entity_poly.pdbx_strand_id
1 'polypeptide(L)'
;QCVFAIDSTAGATWMGSNAPLVDISSDSLQDFETEVRMIPQFDPEHPKMISQGPSVCVFNKKDPQEVLASWLFAQYLLSDEVQIAYSETEGYVPVTSKAQDSEEYQEYLSREGEDNNMYYPVKLQASKLLLDHAEDTFVTAVFNGSASLRDAAGQLIENVTKSVRRKKEIDDAFIEKLYSDVTSLCHLDQIQADGSSGKKELGPLPKTSVVLLTVLGVIWGVILLYLLAELVKKRKYQKENH
;
A
#
# COMPACT_ATOMS: atom_id res chain seq x y z
N GLN A 1 -14.25 -16.65 -16.03
CA GLN A 1 -13.02 -17.34 -15.64
C GLN A 1 -11.83 -16.43 -15.91
N CYS A 2 -10.92 -16.32 -14.96
CA CYS A 2 -9.67 -15.57 -15.09
C CYS A 2 -8.58 -16.52 -15.59
N VAL A 3 -7.83 -16.14 -16.62
CA VAL A 3 -6.74 -16.98 -17.14
C VAL A 3 -5.47 -16.76 -16.34
N PHE A 4 -5.27 -15.57 -15.83
CA PHE A 4 -4.16 -15.23 -14.92
C PHE A 4 -4.58 -14.11 -13.97
N ALA A 5 -3.94 -14.08 -12.80
CA ALA A 5 -4.07 -13.03 -11.80
C ALA A 5 -2.68 -12.53 -11.42
N ILE A 6 -2.60 -11.26 -11.03
CA ILE A 6 -1.38 -10.66 -10.50
C ILE A 6 -1.67 -10.30 -9.05
N ASP A 7 -0.85 -10.83 -8.14
CA ASP A 7 -0.99 -10.61 -6.71
C ASP A 7 0.38 -10.67 -6.02
N SER A 8 0.40 -10.41 -4.73
CA SER A 8 1.55 -10.65 -3.86
C SER A 8 1.68 -12.12 -3.48
N THR A 9 2.84 -12.53 -2.97
CA THR A 9 3.04 -13.89 -2.43
C THR A 9 2.06 -14.21 -1.31
N ALA A 10 1.69 -13.22 -0.49
CA ALA A 10 0.66 -13.40 0.55
C ALA A 10 -0.72 -13.76 -0.03
N GLY A 11 -1.04 -13.30 -1.23
CA GLY A 11 -2.28 -13.67 -1.94
C GLY A 11 -2.29 -15.09 -2.49
N ALA A 12 -1.17 -15.78 -2.52
CA ALA A 12 -1.05 -17.12 -3.11
C ALA A 12 -1.93 -18.17 -2.43
N THR A 13 -2.23 -18.01 -1.13
CA THR A 13 -3.12 -18.89 -0.37
C THR A 13 -4.58 -18.84 -0.84
N TRP A 14 -4.95 -17.82 -1.61
CA TRP A 14 -6.30 -17.59 -2.13
C TRP A 14 -6.43 -17.98 -3.61
N MET A 15 -5.35 -18.37 -4.26
CA MET A 15 -5.29 -18.62 -5.69
C MET A 15 -5.39 -20.12 -5.99
N GLY A 16 -6.18 -20.45 -7.01
CA GLY A 16 -6.34 -21.82 -7.45
C GLY A 16 -7.67 -22.46 -7.03
N SER A 17 -7.98 -23.61 -7.63
CA SER A 17 -9.22 -24.35 -7.39
C SER A 17 -9.32 -24.95 -6.00
N ASN A 18 -8.17 -25.30 -5.41
CA ASN A 18 -8.09 -25.96 -4.11
C ASN A 18 -7.49 -25.06 -3.02
N ALA A 19 -7.61 -23.73 -3.18
CA ALA A 19 -7.07 -22.79 -2.22
C ALA A 19 -7.71 -22.99 -0.83
N PRO A 20 -6.91 -23.17 0.26
CA PRO A 20 -7.44 -23.55 1.58
C PRO A 20 -8.31 -22.49 2.24
N LEU A 21 -8.19 -21.22 1.82
CA LEU A 21 -8.95 -20.10 2.37
C LEU A 21 -10.17 -19.70 1.53
N VAL A 22 -10.49 -20.47 0.51
CA VAL A 22 -11.64 -20.17 -0.36
C VAL A 22 -12.89 -20.89 0.16
N ASP A 23 -13.87 -20.14 0.60
CA ASP A 23 -15.17 -20.63 1.04
C ASP A 23 -16.13 -20.78 -0.18
N ILE A 24 -15.81 -21.72 -1.06
CA ILE A 24 -16.64 -22.08 -2.21
C ILE A 24 -17.00 -23.56 -2.12
N SER A 25 -18.28 -23.87 -2.36
CA SER A 25 -18.74 -25.25 -2.40
C SER A 25 -17.96 -26.06 -3.45
N SER A 26 -17.47 -27.24 -3.05
CA SER A 26 -16.73 -28.16 -3.94
C SER A 26 -17.46 -28.49 -5.24
N ASP A 27 -18.79 -28.54 -5.19
CA ASP A 27 -19.63 -28.80 -6.35
C ASP A 27 -19.63 -27.68 -7.41
N SER A 28 -19.16 -26.50 -7.01
CA SER A 28 -19.05 -25.29 -7.86
C SER A 28 -17.65 -25.07 -8.40
N LEU A 29 -16.66 -25.83 -7.93
CA LEU A 29 -15.26 -25.71 -8.35
C LEU A 29 -15.02 -26.56 -9.61
N GLN A 30 -14.34 -25.96 -10.57
CA GLN A 30 -13.72 -26.70 -11.67
C GLN A 30 -12.24 -26.86 -11.34
N ASP A 31 -11.76 -28.09 -11.37
CA ASP A 31 -10.34 -28.34 -11.18
C ASP A 31 -9.53 -27.70 -12.32
N PHE A 32 -8.54 -26.96 -11.95
CA PHE A 32 -7.54 -26.41 -12.85
C PHE A 32 -6.19 -26.33 -12.13
N GLU A 33 -5.15 -26.48 -12.88
CA GLU A 33 -3.78 -26.33 -12.38
C GLU A 33 -3.40 -24.86 -12.34
N THR A 34 -2.76 -24.44 -11.25
CA THR A 34 -2.26 -23.09 -11.06
C THR A 34 -0.75 -23.10 -11.05
N GLU A 35 -0.16 -22.29 -11.88
CA GLU A 35 1.27 -22.12 -12.00
C GLU A 35 1.67 -20.72 -11.55
N VAL A 36 2.73 -20.63 -10.76
CA VAL A 36 3.27 -19.36 -10.27
C VAL A 36 4.41 -18.90 -11.16
N ARG A 37 4.36 -17.65 -11.61
CA ARG A 37 5.38 -17.02 -12.43
C ARG A 37 5.65 -15.61 -11.93
N MET A 38 6.84 -15.10 -12.22
CA MET A 38 7.14 -13.69 -12.02
C MET A 38 6.16 -12.81 -12.79
N ILE A 39 5.82 -11.65 -12.22
CA ILE A 39 4.98 -10.66 -12.92
C ILE A 39 5.64 -10.27 -14.25
N PRO A 40 4.87 -9.88 -15.28
CA PRO A 40 5.44 -9.40 -16.54
C PRO A 40 6.43 -8.26 -16.31
N GLN A 41 7.59 -8.37 -16.93
CA GLN A 41 8.70 -7.42 -16.83
C GLN A 41 8.84 -6.62 -18.11
N PHE A 42 9.19 -5.33 -17.97
CA PHE A 42 9.59 -4.51 -19.11
C PHE A 42 10.95 -4.95 -19.66
N ASP A 43 11.88 -5.25 -18.78
CA ASP A 43 13.19 -5.81 -19.09
C ASP A 43 13.36 -7.16 -18.38
N PRO A 44 13.16 -8.29 -19.10
CA PRO A 44 13.30 -9.61 -18.49
C PRO A 44 14.71 -9.98 -18.06
N GLU A 45 15.75 -9.31 -18.62
CA GLU A 45 17.15 -9.55 -18.23
C GLU A 45 17.50 -8.87 -16.90
N HIS A 46 16.75 -7.82 -16.53
CA HIS A 46 16.92 -7.09 -15.27
C HIS A 46 15.58 -6.96 -14.56
N PRO A 47 14.99 -8.06 -14.11
CA PRO A 47 13.67 -8.04 -13.51
C PRO A 47 13.64 -7.20 -12.23
N LYS A 48 12.47 -6.65 -11.92
CA LYS A 48 12.25 -5.89 -10.70
C LYS A 48 10.92 -6.26 -10.07
N MET A 49 10.96 -6.58 -8.79
CA MET A 49 9.78 -6.86 -7.98
C MET A 49 9.72 -5.93 -6.78
N ILE A 50 8.54 -5.38 -6.52
CA ILE A 50 8.35 -4.53 -5.35
C ILE A 50 8.29 -5.40 -4.08
N SER A 51 9.16 -5.10 -3.12
CA SER A 51 9.06 -5.67 -1.78
C SER A 51 7.97 -4.95 -0.99
N GLN A 52 6.98 -5.70 -0.54
CA GLN A 52 5.88 -5.21 0.28
C GLN A 52 5.69 -6.11 1.50
N GLY A 53 5.06 -5.60 2.53
CA GLY A 53 4.73 -6.37 3.71
C GLY A 53 4.47 -5.47 4.92
N PRO A 54 3.93 -6.05 5.99
CA PRO A 54 3.81 -5.35 7.26
C PRO A 54 5.19 -5.01 7.82
N SER A 55 5.30 -3.85 8.46
CA SER A 55 6.52 -3.38 9.09
C SER A 55 6.28 -3.07 10.55
N VAL A 56 7.27 -3.34 11.39
CA VAL A 56 7.25 -2.96 12.81
C VAL A 56 8.06 -1.70 13.00
N CYS A 57 7.44 -0.68 13.61
CA CYS A 57 8.07 0.58 13.93
C CYS A 57 8.13 0.78 15.44
N VAL A 58 9.31 1.13 15.96
CA VAL A 58 9.49 1.49 17.36
C VAL A 58 9.41 3.02 17.48
N PHE A 59 8.40 3.52 18.18
CA PHE A 59 8.23 4.95 18.41
C PHE A 59 9.10 5.43 19.58
N ASN A 60 9.67 6.62 19.42
CA ASN A 60 10.35 7.28 20.53
C ASN A 60 9.33 7.77 21.56
N LYS A 61 9.51 7.40 22.83
CA LYS A 61 8.68 7.79 23.96
C LYS A 61 9.49 8.49 25.03
N LYS A 62 8.79 9.14 25.99
CA LYS A 62 9.44 9.82 27.12
C LYS A 62 10.14 8.86 28.07
N ASP A 63 9.57 7.65 28.26
CA ASP A 63 10.17 6.61 29.08
C ASP A 63 11.10 5.73 28.23
N PRO A 64 12.42 5.74 28.48
CA PRO A 64 13.37 4.91 27.77
C PRO A 64 13.14 3.40 27.97
N GLN A 65 12.53 2.99 29.09
CA GLN A 65 12.24 1.57 29.36
C GLN A 65 11.15 1.04 28.44
N GLU A 66 10.12 1.85 28.13
CA GLU A 66 9.11 1.47 27.15
C GLU A 66 9.70 1.32 25.74
N VAL A 67 10.66 2.19 25.37
CA VAL A 67 11.37 2.09 24.09
C VAL A 67 12.22 0.83 24.04
N LEU A 68 12.94 0.53 25.11
CA LEU A 68 13.76 -0.69 25.22
C LEU A 68 12.89 -1.96 25.17
N ALA A 69 11.77 -2.00 25.87
CA ALA A 69 10.85 -3.13 25.83
C ALA A 69 10.29 -3.35 24.43
N SER A 70 9.91 -2.27 23.73
CA SER A 70 9.44 -2.34 22.33
C SER A 70 10.54 -2.84 21.39
N TRP A 71 11.78 -2.42 21.60
CA TRP A 71 12.93 -2.89 20.86
C TRP A 71 13.21 -4.38 21.08
N LEU A 72 13.19 -4.84 22.33
CA LEU A 72 13.35 -6.26 22.66
C LEU A 72 12.27 -7.12 22.02
N PHE A 73 11.02 -6.64 22.01
CA PHE A 73 9.94 -7.32 21.30
C PHE A 73 10.19 -7.37 19.80
N ALA A 74 10.65 -6.28 19.16
CA ALA A 74 11.03 -6.30 17.76
C ALA A 74 12.18 -7.28 17.47
N GLN A 75 13.17 -7.40 18.37
CA GLN A 75 14.23 -8.40 18.25
C GLN A 75 13.70 -9.84 18.38
N TYR A 76 12.73 -10.09 19.25
CA TYR A 76 12.08 -11.38 19.34
C TYR A 76 11.36 -11.77 18.05
N LEU A 77 10.70 -10.82 17.38
CA LEU A 77 10.06 -11.06 16.09
C LEU A 77 11.06 -11.41 14.97
N LEU A 78 12.34 -11.08 15.14
CA LEU A 78 13.42 -11.42 14.21
C LEU A 78 14.14 -12.75 14.57
N SER A 79 13.69 -13.44 15.61
CA SER A 79 14.23 -14.77 15.92
C SER A 79 13.83 -15.78 14.84
N ASP A 80 14.70 -16.76 14.56
CA ASP A 80 14.46 -17.76 13.51
C ASP A 80 13.14 -18.49 13.73
N GLU A 81 12.87 -18.92 14.97
CA GLU A 81 11.62 -19.60 15.36
C GLU A 81 10.37 -18.79 14.97
N VAL A 82 10.32 -17.50 15.32
CA VAL A 82 9.16 -16.64 14.99
C VAL A 82 9.06 -16.39 13.50
N GLN A 83 10.20 -16.18 12.83
CA GLN A 83 10.24 -15.94 11.39
C GLN A 83 9.72 -17.15 10.60
N ILE A 84 10.13 -18.35 10.97
CA ILE A 84 9.70 -19.59 10.32
C ILE A 84 8.22 -19.81 10.59
N ALA A 85 7.80 -19.81 11.85
CA ALA A 85 6.41 -20.03 12.24
C ALA A 85 5.45 -19.03 11.55
N TYR A 86 5.86 -17.77 11.41
CA TYR A 86 5.05 -16.78 10.69
C TYR A 86 4.96 -17.07 9.20
N SER A 87 6.06 -17.50 8.58
CA SER A 87 6.11 -17.84 7.15
C SER A 87 5.24 -19.05 6.80
N GLU A 88 5.04 -19.96 7.74
CA GLU A 88 4.17 -21.13 7.55
C GLU A 88 2.68 -20.77 7.50
N THR A 89 2.28 -19.62 8.04
CA THR A 89 0.86 -19.24 8.09
C THR A 89 0.30 -18.79 6.74
N GLU A 90 0.96 -17.84 6.07
CA GLU A 90 0.52 -17.27 4.81
C GLU A 90 1.71 -17.17 3.85
N GLY A 91 1.56 -16.57 2.69
CA GLY A 91 2.61 -16.45 1.66
C GLY A 91 3.73 -15.46 1.99
N TYR A 92 4.12 -15.33 3.26
CA TYR A 92 5.27 -14.55 3.69
C TYR A 92 6.53 -15.40 3.70
N VAL A 93 7.68 -14.75 3.63
CA VAL A 93 9.00 -15.41 3.75
C VAL A 93 9.76 -14.81 4.92
N PRO A 94 10.68 -15.56 5.56
CA PRO A 94 11.54 -15.01 6.60
C PRO A 94 12.35 -13.83 6.05
N VAL A 95 12.57 -12.80 6.86
CA VAL A 95 13.31 -11.60 6.42
C VAL A 95 14.81 -11.68 6.69
N THR A 96 15.27 -12.72 7.39
CA THR A 96 16.68 -12.95 7.68
C THR A 96 17.21 -14.11 6.86
N SER A 97 18.40 -13.98 6.27
CA SER A 97 19.04 -15.06 5.52
C SER A 97 19.25 -16.30 6.40
N LYS A 98 19.57 -16.11 7.69
CA LYS A 98 19.73 -17.20 8.63
C LYS A 98 18.48 -18.07 8.78
N ALA A 99 17.29 -17.46 8.87
CA ALA A 99 16.05 -18.21 8.91
C ALA A 99 15.67 -18.79 7.54
N GLN A 100 15.96 -18.07 6.45
CA GLN A 100 15.75 -18.57 5.08
C GLN A 100 16.60 -19.84 4.80
N ASP A 101 17.86 -19.86 5.24
CA ASP A 101 18.81 -20.96 5.00
C ASP A 101 18.71 -22.06 6.07
N SER A 102 17.82 -21.94 7.06
CA SER A 102 17.66 -22.93 8.12
C SER A 102 17.14 -24.26 7.57
N GLU A 103 17.62 -25.37 8.16
CA GLU A 103 17.16 -26.72 7.78
C GLU A 103 15.64 -26.86 7.91
N GLU A 104 15.06 -26.31 8.98
CA GLU A 104 13.63 -26.32 9.27
C GLU A 104 12.81 -25.63 8.17
N TYR A 105 13.22 -24.45 7.74
CA TYR A 105 12.49 -23.74 6.70
C TYR A 105 12.68 -24.36 5.31
N GLN A 106 13.87 -24.89 5.01
CA GLN A 106 14.12 -25.62 3.76
C GLN A 106 13.34 -26.94 3.70
N GLU A 107 13.22 -27.65 4.83
CA GLU A 107 12.35 -28.81 4.94
C GLU A 107 10.89 -28.43 4.67
N TYR A 108 10.39 -27.35 5.28
CA TYR A 108 9.05 -26.85 5.02
C TYR A 108 8.80 -26.59 3.53
N LEU A 109 9.71 -25.90 2.85
CA LEU A 109 9.58 -25.64 1.42
C LEU A 109 9.64 -26.91 0.56
N SER A 110 10.37 -27.96 0.99
CA SER A 110 10.49 -29.22 0.25
C SER A 110 9.22 -30.06 0.24
N ARG A 111 8.34 -29.83 1.20
CA ARG A 111 7.09 -30.59 1.40
C ARG A 111 5.90 -30.09 0.57
N GLU A 112 6.17 -29.34 -0.49
CA GLU A 112 5.15 -28.81 -1.40
C GLU A 112 4.18 -29.90 -1.87
N GLY A 113 2.89 -29.70 -1.61
CA GLY A 113 1.80 -30.58 -2.04
C GLY A 113 1.50 -31.76 -1.11
N GLU A 114 2.23 -31.93 -0.01
CA GLU A 114 1.94 -33.01 0.95
C GLU A 114 0.64 -32.78 1.73
N ASP A 115 0.31 -31.53 2.02
CA ASP A 115 -0.91 -31.14 2.72
C ASP A 115 -1.43 -29.82 2.15
N ASN A 116 -2.74 -29.78 1.86
CA ASN A 116 -3.34 -28.63 1.19
C ASN A 116 -3.46 -27.39 2.10
N ASN A 117 -3.45 -27.54 3.41
CA ASN A 117 -3.53 -26.42 4.33
C ASN A 117 -2.14 -25.87 4.66
N MET A 118 -1.20 -26.76 5.03
CA MET A 118 0.15 -26.36 5.46
C MET A 118 1.08 -26.17 4.26
N TYR A 119 1.11 -27.14 3.35
CA TYR A 119 2.03 -27.22 2.23
C TYR A 119 1.37 -26.97 0.88
N TYR A 120 0.43 -26.02 0.85
CA TYR A 120 -0.32 -25.66 -0.36
C TYR A 120 0.63 -25.29 -1.51
N PRO A 121 0.56 -25.98 -2.67
CA PRO A 121 1.56 -25.83 -3.73
C PRO A 121 1.75 -24.40 -4.21
N VAL A 122 0.67 -23.66 -4.47
CA VAL A 122 0.76 -22.28 -4.99
C VAL A 122 1.45 -21.36 -3.99
N LYS A 123 1.19 -21.54 -2.69
CA LYS A 123 1.85 -20.77 -1.62
C LYS A 123 3.35 -21.03 -1.60
N LEU A 124 3.75 -22.30 -1.62
CA LEU A 124 5.15 -22.66 -1.55
C LEU A 124 5.92 -22.28 -2.82
N GLN A 125 5.29 -22.43 -3.99
CA GLN A 125 5.88 -21.97 -5.27
C GLN A 125 6.10 -20.45 -5.26
N ALA A 126 5.15 -19.67 -4.74
CA ALA A 126 5.29 -18.23 -4.63
C ALA A 126 6.43 -17.83 -3.67
N SER A 127 6.56 -18.55 -2.54
CA SER A 127 7.65 -18.33 -1.59
C SER A 127 9.02 -18.67 -2.19
N LYS A 128 9.15 -19.80 -2.89
CA LYS A 128 10.38 -20.19 -3.59
C LYS A 128 10.74 -19.17 -4.67
N LEU A 129 9.77 -18.76 -5.49
CA LEU A 129 9.98 -17.75 -6.54
C LEU A 129 10.50 -16.43 -5.95
N LEU A 130 9.95 -15.99 -4.82
CA LEU A 130 10.41 -14.77 -4.15
C LEU A 130 11.83 -14.92 -3.62
N LEU A 131 12.19 -16.06 -3.01
CA LEU A 131 13.53 -16.31 -2.49
C LEU A 131 14.57 -16.39 -3.61
N ASP A 132 14.24 -17.06 -4.72
CA ASP A 132 15.12 -17.18 -5.90
C ASP A 132 15.41 -15.82 -6.55
N HIS A 133 14.52 -14.84 -6.34
CA HIS A 133 14.61 -13.49 -6.89
C HIS A 133 14.73 -12.41 -5.82
N ALA A 134 15.21 -12.73 -4.63
CA ALA A 134 15.33 -11.78 -3.53
C ALA A 134 16.17 -10.54 -3.91
N GLU A 135 17.23 -10.73 -4.71
CA GLU A 135 18.10 -9.65 -5.19
C GLU A 135 17.43 -8.73 -6.22
N ASP A 136 16.37 -9.20 -6.88
CA ASP A 136 15.60 -8.45 -7.84
C ASP A 136 14.52 -7.59 -7.16
N THR A 137 14.39 -7.70 -5.84
CA THR A 137 13.42 -6.92 -5.08
C THR A 137 13.89 -5.49 -4.82
N PHE A 138 12.96 -4.56 -4.73
CA PHE A 138 13.23 -3.19 -4.34
C PHE A 138 12.14 -2.65 -3.41
N VAL A 139 12.52 -1.68 -2.60
CA VAL A 139 11.59 -0.93 -1.74
C VAL A 139 11.35 0.43 -2.38
N THR A 140 10.09 0.84 -2.49
CA THR A 140 9.76 2.18 -2.99
C THR A 140 10.32 3.25 -2.06
N ALA A 141 11.01 4.22 -2.64
CA ALA A 141 11.52 5.36 -1.88
C ALA A 141 10.37 6.14 -1.22
N VAL A 142 10.60 6.56 0.03
CA VAL A 142 9.67 7.40 0.79
C VAL A 142 10.08 8.86 0.64
N PHE A 143 9.24 9.66 0.00
CA PHE A 143 9.44 11.09 -0.19
C PHE A 143 8.09 11.81 -0.28
N ASN A 144 8.11 13.13 -0.19
CA ASN A 144 6.90 13.93 -0.41
C ASN A 144 6.41 13.73 -1.84
N GLY A 145 5.23 13.10 -1.98
CA GLY A 145 4.67 12.76 -3.28
C GLY A 145 4.75 11.28 -3.67
N SER A 146 5.34 10.42 -2.83
CA SER A 146 5.41 8.97 -3.12
C SER A 146 4.02 8.34 -3.29
N ALA A 147 3.00 8.80 -2.54
CA ALA A 147 1.62 8.38 -2.72
C ALA A 147 1.07 8.83 -4.10
N SER A 148 1.28 10.10 -4.45
CA SER A 148 0.85 10.62 -5.76
C SER A 148 1.52 9.90 -6.93
N LEU A 149 2.79 9.50 -6.79
CA LEU A 149 3.49 8.71 -7.81
C LEU A 149 2.88 7.32 -7.99
N ARG A 150 2.48 6.66 -6.89
CA ARG A 150 1.79 5.37 -6.96
C ARG A 150 0.42 5.48 -7.64
N ASP A 151 -0.35 6.50 -7.26
CA ASP A 151 -1.65 6.77 -7.88
C ASP A 151 -1.51 7.06 -9.37
N ALA A 152 -0.48 7.83 -9.76
CA ALA A 152 -0.17 8.11 -11.15
C ALA A 152 0.15 6.83 -11.94
N ALA A 153 1.00 5.97 -11.40
CA ALA A 153 1.34 4.70 -12.04
C ALA A 153 0.10 3.81 -12.24
N GLY A 154 -0.77 3.71 -11.21
CA GLY A 154 -2.05 3.00 -11.30
C GLY A 154 -2.95 3.58 -12.39
N GLN A 155 -3.08 4.90 -12.46
CA GLN A 155 -3.90 5.58 -13.47
C GLN A 155 -3.37 5.39 -14.90
N LEU A 156 -2.05 5.37 -15.10
CA LEU A 156 -1.46 5.09 -16.41
C LEU A 156 -1.89 3.71 -16.90
N ILE A 157 -1.69 2.68 -16.08
CA ILE A 157 -2.06 1.29 -16.42
C ILE A 157 -3.57 1.18 -16.68
N GLU A 158 -4.38 1.75 -15.81
CA GLU A 158 -5.83 1.70 -15.91
C GLU A 158 -6.35 2.38 -17.19
N ASN A 159 -5.83 3.55 -17.53
CA ASN A 159 -6.25 4.28 -18.72
C ASN A 159 -5.83 3.58 -20.02
N VAL A 160 -4.63 3.01 -20.07
CA VAL A 160 -4.20 2.19 -21.22
C VAL A 160 -5.11 0.97 -21.35
N THR A 161 -5.34 0.23 -20.27
CA THR A 161 -6.20 -0.96 -20.27
C THR A 161 -7.64 -0.63 -20.71
N LYS A 162 -8.22 0.45 -20.19
CA LYS A 162 -9.56 0.93 -20.61
C LYS A 162 -9.59 1.30 -22.11
N SER A 163 -8.52 1.91 -22.62
CA SER A 163 -8.44 2.32 -24.01
C SER A 163 -8.30 1.11 -24.95
N VAL A 164 -7.49 0.13 -24.59
CA VAL A 164 -7.39 -1.14 -25.33
C VAL A 164 -8.74 -1.88 -25.35
N ARG A 165 -9.44 -1.97 -24.24
CA ARG A 165 -10.79 -2.57 -24.18
C ARG A 165 -11.80 -1.86 -25.07
N ARG A 166 -11.65 -0.55 -25.26
CA ARG A 166 -12.48 0.28 -26.13
C ARG A 166 -11.99 0.27 -27.58
N LYS A 167 -10.99 -0.55 -27.92
CA LYS A 167 -10.38 -0.66 -29.25
C LYS A 167 -9.85 0.69 -29.77
N LYS A 168 -9.37 1.55 -28.88
CA LYS A 168 -8.66 2.76 -29.25
C LYS A 168 -7.23 2.41 -29.64
N GLU A 169 -6.70 3.12 -30.60
CA GLU A 169 -5.30 3.04 -30.96
C GLU A 169 -4.43 3.60 -29.84
N ILE A 170 -3.39 2.88 -29.50
CA ILE A 170 -2.40 3.27 -28.48
C ILE A 170 -1.09 3.54 -29.23
N ASP A 171 -0.94 4.77 -29.65
CA ASP A 171 0.26 5.29 -30.30
C ASP A 171 1.09 6.15 -29.33
N ASP A 172 2.26 6.57 -29.77
CA ASP A 172 3.17 7.40 -28.98
C ASP A 172 2.51 8.72 -28.55
N ALA A 173 1.72 9.33 -29.43
CA ALA A 173 1.02 10.58 -29.13
C ALA A 173 -0.03 10.38 -28.00
N PHE A 174 -0.73 9.25 -27.99
CA PHE A 174 -1.64 8.89 -26.92
C PHE A 174 -0.88 8.71 -25.59
N ILE A 175 0.26 8.01 -25.62
CA ILE A 175 1.08 7.76 -24.41
C ILE A 175 1.65 9.06 -23.86
N GLU A 176 2.23 9.91 -24.70
CA GLU A 176 2.76 11.22 -24.28
C GLU A 176 1.68 12.11 -23.66
N LYS A 177 0.52 12.18 -24.30
CA LYS A 177 -0.62 12.94 -23.77
C LYS A 177 -1.08 12.38 -22.42
N LEU A 178 -1.27 11.07 -22.33
CA LEU A 178 -1.70 10.41 -21.08
C LEU A 178 -0.70 10.67 -19.95
N TYR A 179 0.60 10.55 -20.25
CA TYR A 179 1.66 10.82 -19.29
C TYR A 179 1.62 12.29 -18.80
N SER A 180 1.48 13.24 -19.72
CA SER A 180 1.35 14.66 -19.39
C SER A 180 0.13 14.94 -18.54
N ASP A 181 -1.03 14.39 -18.92
CA ASP A 181 -2.30 14.57 -18.19
C ASP A 181 -2.20 14.02 -16.75
N VAL A 182 -1.64 12.81 -16.59
CA VAL A 182 -1.47 12.16 -15.27
C VAL A 182 -0.42 12.90 -14.44
N THR A 183 0.69 13.34 -15.04
CA THR A 183 1.73 14.12 -14.36
C THR A 183 1.15 15.41 -13.77
N SER A 184 0.34 16.12 -14.54
CA SER A 184 -0.33 17.35 -14.09
C SER A 184 -1.38 17.08 -13.02
N LEU A 185 -2.19 16.03 -13.20
CA LEU A 185 -3.25 15.67 -12.25
C LEU A 185 -2.70 15.25 -10.89
N CYS A 186 -1.62 14.49 -10.88
CA CYS A 186 -0.97 14.01 -9.66
C CYS A 186 0.10 14.98 -9.12
N HIS A 187 0.26 16.14 -9.73
CA HIS A 187 1.24 17.17 -9.36
C HIS A 187 2.69 16.66 -9.29
N LEU A 188 3.05 15.71 -10.16
CA LEU A 188 4.38 15.13 -10.19
C LEU A 188 5.45 16.14 -10.69
N ASP A 189 5.05 17.11 -11.50
CA ASP A 189 5.84 18.26 -11.93
C ASP A 189 6.26 19.19 -10.77
N GLN A 190 5.57 19.10 -9.63
CA GLN A 190 5.81 19.90 -8.44
C GLN A 190 6.63 19.16 -7.36
N ILE A 191 6.97 17.89 -7.60
CA ILE A 191 7.81 17.10 -6.70
C ILE A 191 9.27 17.56 -6.89
N GLN A 192 9.83 18.22 -5.87
CA GLN A 192 11.23 18.58 -5.88
C GLN A 192 12.09 17.36 -5.58
N ALA A 193 13.11 17.12 -6.39
CA ALA A 193 14.07 16.03 -6.21
C ALA A 193 14.95 16.18 -4.94
N ASP A 194 14.97 17.37 -4.36
CA ASP A 194 15.72 17.64 -3.15
C ASP A 194 14.91 17.12 -1.94
N GLY A 195 15.43 16.10 -1.29
CA GLY A 195 14.92 15.56 -0.02
C GLY A 195 14.96 16.56 1.15
N SER A 196 15.04 17.86 0.87
CA SER A 196 14.92 18.90 1.87
C SER A 196 13.45 18.98 2.31
N SER A 197 13.18 18.56 3.53
CA SER A 197 11.97 18.83 4.32
C SER A 197 11.76 20.36 4.53
N GLY A 198 12.08 21.16 3.55
CA GLY A 198 11.84 22.59 3.55
C GLY A 198 10.34 22.84 3.40
N LYS A 199 9.75 23.62 4.31
CA LYS A 199 8.43 24.22 4.09
C LYS A 199 8.44 24.84 2.70
N LYS A 200 7.72 24.22 1.74
CA LYS A 200 7.51 24.83 0.44
C LYS A 200 6.84 26.17 0.70
N GLU A 201 7.49 27.27 0.35
CA GLU A 201 6.78 28.54 0.27
C GLU A 201 5.76 28.41 -0.86
N LEU A 202 4.51 28.11 -0.49
CA LEU A 202 3.41 27.89 -1.43
C LEU A 202 3.03 29.17 -2.20
N GLY A 203 3.78 30.25 -2.00
CA GLY A 203 3.43 31.55 -2.56
C GLY A 203 2.15 32.15 -1.98
N PRO A 204 1.72 33.32 -2.44
CA PRO A 204 0.48 33.92 -1.98
C PRO A 204 -0.74 33.07 -2.41
N LEU A 205 -1.70 32.96 -1.52
CA LEU A 205 -2.96 32.24 -1.78
C LEU A 205 -3.61 32.73 -3.10
N PRO A 206 -4.15 31.80 -3.91
CA PRO A 206 -4.92 32.16 -5.09
C PRO A 206 -6.01 33.17 -4.75
N LYS A 207 -6.26 34.15 -5.61
CA LYS A 207 -7.26 35.21 -5.38
C LYS A 207 -8.64 34.65 -5.04
N THR A 208 -9.04 33.54 -5.69
CA THR A 208 -10.29 32.83 -5.40
C THR A 208 -10.36 32.26 -3.98
N SER A 209 -9.26 31.71 -3.47
CA SER A 209 -9.18 31.19 -2.10
C SER A 209 -9.25 32.31 -1.06
N VAL A 210 -8.62 33.46 -1.34
CA VAL A 210 -8.69 34.63 -0.47
C VAL A 210 -10.13 35.15 -0.40
N VAL A 211 -10.83 35.26 -1.54
CA VAL A 211 -12.23 35.66 -1.57
C VAL A 211 -13.13 34.69 -0.79
N LEU A 212 -12.97 33.39 -0.99
CA LEU A 212 -13.74 32.36 -0.25
C LEU A 212 -13.51 32.43 1.26
N LEU A 213 -12.26 32.57 1.70
CA LEU A 213 -11.93 32.71 3.11
C LEU A 213 -12.48 34.00 3.71
N THR A 214 -12.48 35.10 2.95
CA THR A 214 -13.05 36.38 3.39
C THR A 214 -14.56 36.24 3.56
N VAL A 215 -15.26 35.67 2.60
CA VAL A 215 -16.73 35.42 2.68
C VAL A 215 -17.07 34.55 3.88
N LEU A 216 -16.29 33.44 4.07
CA LEU A 216 -16.48 32.55 5.22
C LEU A 216 -16.25 33.29 6.55
N GLY A 217 -15.23 34.13 6.63
CA GLY A 217 -14.92 34.96 7.81
C GLY A 217 -16.06 35.94 8.12
N VAL A 218 -16.65 36.59 7.09
CA VAL A 218 -17.81 37.49 7.26
C VAL A 218 -19.02 36.72 7.77
N ILE A 219 -19.33 35.56 7.21
CA ILE A 219 -20.46 34.71 7.66
C ILE A 219 -20.29 34.35 9.14
N TRP A 220 -19.10 33.88 9.54
CA TRP A 220 -18.81 33.57 10.94
C TRP A 220 -18.90 34.81 11.85
N GLY A 221 -18.46 35.97 11.39
CA GLY A 221 -18.59 37.24 12.10
C GLY A 221 -20.05 37.58 12.37
N VAL A 222 -20.92 37.45 11.37
CA VAL A 222 -22.37 37.72 11.52
C VAL A 222 -23.00 36.72 12.50
N ILE A 223 -22.68 35.45 12.43
CA ILE A 223 -23.19 34.42 13.36
C ILE A 223 -22.78 34.75 14.80
N LEU A 224 -21.52 35.09 15.01
CA LEU A 224 -21.01 35.44 16.35
C LEU A 224 -21.69 36.69 16.91
N LEU A 225 -21.87 37.72 16.08
CA LEU A 225 -22.61 38.95 16.49
C LEU A 225 -24.06 38.66 16.84
N TYR A 226 -24.70 37.79 16.08
CA TYR A 226 -26.09 37.35 16.37
C TYR A 226 -26.18 36.64 17.72
N LEU A 227 -25.28 35.67 17.97
CA LEU A 227 -25.22 34.93 19.23
C LEU A 227 -24.94 35.84 20.42
N LEU A 228 -24.01 36.79 20.27
CA LEU A 228 -23.70 37.78 21.31
C LEU A 228 -24.92 38.67 21.60
N ALA A 229 -25.63 39.15 20.58
CA ALA A 229 -26.84 39.95 20.75
C ALA A 229 -27.94 39.18 21.50
N GLU A 230 -28.09 37.88 21.18
CA GLU A 230 -29.06 37.02 21.87
C GLU A 230 -28.68 36.76 23.35
N LEU A 231 -27.41 36.54 23.64
CA LEU A 231 -26.89 36.42 24.99
C LEU A 231 -27.12 37.72 25.80
N VAL A 232 -26.88 38.87 25.20
CA VAL A 232 -27.12 40.15 25.86
C VAL A 232 -28.62 40.37 26.13
N LYS A 233 -29.50 40.02 25.17
CA LYS A 233 -30.95 40.04 25.38
C LYS A 233 -31.36 39.12 26.54
N LYS A 234 -30.91 37.92 26.56
CA LYS A 234 -31.19 36.96 27.65
C LYS A 234 -30.75 37.47 29.02
N ARG A 235 -29.58 38.09 29.10
CA ARG A 235 -29.08 38.72 30.36
C ARG A 235 -29.92 39.93 30.80
N LYS A 236 -30.44 40.75 29.90
CA LYS A 236 -31.35 41.85 30.23
C LYS A 236 -32.66 41.32 30.76
N TYR A 237 -33.29 40.35 30.11
CA TYR A 237 -34.52 39.72 30.57
C TYR A 237 -34.42 39.09 31.96
N GLN A 238 -33.26 38.47 32.30
CA GLN A 238 -33.04 37.93 33.63
C GLN A 238 -32.86 39.01 34.72
N LYS A 239 -32.35 40.20 34.36
CA LYS A 239 -32.20 41.32 35.30
C LYS A 239 -33.47 42.10 35.55
N GLU A 240 -34.46 42.07 34.64
CA GLU A 240 -35.74 42.74 34.79
C GLU A 240 -36.78 41.89 35.54
N ASN A 241 -36.52 40.60 35.73
CA ASN A 241 -37.40 39.65 36.44
C ASN A 241 -36.89 39.21 37.82
N HIS A 242 -35.89 39.89 38.36
CA HIS A 242 -35.43 39.83 39.73
C HIS A 242 -35.45 41.24 40.35
#